data_d7af8e0533349437922b60fa95f8cbdc
#
_entry.id   d7af8e0533349437922b60fa95f8cbdc
#
_cell.length_a   1.000
_cell.length_b   1.000
_cell.length_c   1.000
_cell.angle_alpha   90.00
_cell.angle_beta   90.00
_cell.angle_gamma   90.00
#
_symmetry.space_group_name_H-M   'P 1'
#
loop_
_entity.id
_entity.type
_entity.pdbx_description
1 polymer ?
#
loop_
_entity_poly.entity_id
_entity_poly.type
_entity_poly.pdbx_seq_one_letter_code
_entity_poly.pdbx_strand_id
1 'polypeptide(L)'
;MQQPILQVFHKKLKMNKLSSSAVRIEGKKFIPGIAWFFLVLVLICLPGQELPTVNDWLGKIYFDKWIHVGLFTILAFLFMLPLLKSKLPITEKWSYVIKIAIATSIWGLTTEIIQKFFVPGRSFDIFDWSADSLGALIALLFSKIRFLKK
;
A
#
# COMPACT_ATOMS: atom_id res chain seq x y z
N MET A 1 -38.10 -2.22 38.40
CA MET A 1 -38.20 -1.93 36.95
C MET A 1 -36.84 -1.57 36.29
N GLN A 2 -35.68 -1.99 36.81
CA GLN A 2 -34.33 -1.65 36.32
C GLN A 2 -33.55 -2.81 35.70
N GLN A 3 -34.07 -4.02 35.73
CA GLN A 3 -33.37 -5.26 35.26
C GLN A 3 -33.12 -5.33 33.75
N PRO A 4 -34.00 -4.89 32.81
CA PRO A 4 -33.78 -5.10 31.38
C PRO A 4 -32.66 -4.22 30.78
N ILE A 5 -32.45 -3.02 31.30
CA ILE A 5 -31.40 -2.10 30.79
C ILE A 5 -30.01 -2.61 31.13
N LEU A 6 -29.81 -3.15 32.34
CA LEU A 6 -28.51 -3.71 32.75
C LEU A 6 -28.15 -4.94 31.93
N GLN A 7 -29.13 -5.78 31.58
CA GLN A 7 -28.89 -6.96 30.74
C GLN A 7 -28.51 -6.59 29.30
N VAL A 8 -29.15 -5.56 28.71
CA VAL A 8 -28.80 -5.05 27.39
C VAL A 8 -27.40 -4.44 27.40
N PHE A 9 -27.07 -3.69 28.46
CA PHE A 9 -25.73 -3.11 28.61
C PHE A 9 -24.65 -4.17 28.77
N HIS A 10 -24.86 -5.19 29.59
CA HIS A 10 -23.93 -6.33 29.73
C HIS A 10 -23.79 -7.16 28.45
N LYS A 11 -24.89 -7.35 27.70
CA LYS A 11 -24.87 -8.03 26.41
C LYS A 11 -24.08 -7.22 25.37
N LYS A 12 -24.22 -5.91 25.36
CA LYS A 12 -23.48 -4.99 24.48
C LYS A 12 -21.98 -4.94 24.82
N LEU A 13 -21.63 -4.93 26.12
CA LEU A 13 -20.25 -5.03 26.59
C LEU A 13 -19.62 -6.41 26.26
N LYS A 14 -20.37 -7.49 26.42
CA LYS A 14 -19.93 -8.85 26.08
C LYS A 14 -19.75 -9.03 24.57
N MET A 15 -20.65 -8.45 23.76
CA MET A 15 -20.51 -8.41 22.29
C MET A 15 -19.32 -7.56 21.84
N ASN A 16 -19.08 -6.40 22.45
CA ASN A 16 -17.87 -5.61 22.19
C ASN A 16 -16.59 -6.33 22.62
N LYS A 17 -16.62 -7.09 23.72
CA LYS A 17 -15.47 -7.87 24.19
C LYS A 17 -15.22 -9.13 23.33
N LEU A 18 -16.28 -9.71 22.74
CA LEU A 18 -16.16 -10.80 21.75
C LEU A 18 -15.74 -10.30 20.35
N SER A 19 -16.09 -9.07 20.00
CA SER A 19 -15.60 -8.39 18.78
C SER A 19 -14.13 -7.98 18.90
N SER A 20 -13.60 -7.85 20.10
CA SER A 20 -12.21 -7.51 20.42
C SER A 20 -11.32 -8.74 20.66
N SER A 21 -11.72 -9.92 20.20
CA SER A 21 -10.72 -10.99 20.00
C SER A 21 -9.86 -10.53 18.80
N ALA A 22 -8.77 -9.83 19.11
CA ALA A 22 -7.85 -9.26 18.14
C ALA A 22 -7.49 -10.31 17.10
N VAL A 23 -8.01 -10.19 15.89
CA VAL A 23 -7.63 -11.04 14.76
C VAL A 23 -6.13 -10.85 14.56
N ARG A 24 -5.34 -11.75 15.14
CA ARG A 24 -3.88 -11.68 15.06
C ARG A 24 -3.44 -12.07 13.66
N ILE A 25 -3.01 -11.07 12.87
CA ILE A 25 -2.40 -11.33 11.57
C ILE A 25 -0.92 -11.66 11.82
N GLU A 26 -0.49 -12.82 11.35
CA GLU A 26 0.90 -13.24 11.48
C GLU A 26 1.83 -12.32 10.69
N GLY A 27 2.83 -11.75 11.35
CA GLY A 27 3.81 -10.83 10.73
C GLY A 27 4.52 -11.43 9.52
N LYS A 28 4.76 -12.76 9.52
CA LYS A 28 5.38 -13.45 8.37
C LYS A 28 4.61 -13.33 7.06
N LYS A 29 3.31 -13.04 7.10
CA LYS A 29 2.50 -12.82 5.89
C LYS A 29 2.84 -11.51 5.18
N PHE A 30 3.55 -10.59 5.84
CA PHE A 30 4.02 -9.34 5.27
C PHE A 30 5.43 -9.46 4.64
N ILE A 31 6.13 -10.59 4.83
CA ILE A 31 7.49 -10.80 4.29
C ILE A 31 7.58 -10.50 2.79
N PRO A 32 6.64 -10.93 1.92
CA PRO A 32 6.72 -10.60 0.50
C PRO A 32 6.65 -9.08 0.24
N GLY A 33 5.81 -8.36 1.00
CA GLY A 33 5.72 -6.90 0.90
C GLY A 33 6.99 -6.20 1.37
N ILE A 34 7.60 -6.70 2.46
CA ILE A 34 8.86 -6.18 2.99
C ILE A 34 10.00 -6.45 2.00
N ALA A 35 10.09 -7.65 1.44
CA ALA A 35 11.10 -7.97 0.43
C ALA A 35 10.95 -7.08 -0.81
N TRP A 36 9.72 -6.87 -1.29
CA TRP A 36 9.45 -5.99 -2.41
C TRP A 36 9.77 -4.52 -2.10
N PHE A 37 9.47 -4.06 -0.88
CA PHE A 37 9.84 -2.72 -0.41
C PHE A 37 11.35 -2.47 -0.53
N PHE A 38 12.19 -3.42 -0.08
CA PHE A 38 13.63 -3.29 -0.20
C PHE A 38 14.10 -3.38 -1.66
N LEU A 39 13.46 -4.22 -2.48
CA LEU A 39 13.76 -4.27 -3.91
C LEU A 39 13.48 -2.91 -4.57
N VAL A 40 12.32 -2.31 -4.30
CA VAL A 40 11.96 -0.98 -4.82
C VAL A 40 12.97 0.06 -4.34
N LEU A 41 13.35 0.03 -3.06
CA LEU A 41 14.34 0.96 -2.51
C LEU A 41 15.69 0.83 -3.24
N VAL A 42 16.17 -0.38 -3.51
CA VAL A 42 17.40 -0.60 -4.27
C VAL A 42 17.27 -0.04 -5.69
N LEU A 43 16.17 -0.34 -6.39
CA LEU A 43 15.94 0.12 -7.76
C LEU A 43 15.90 1.66 -7.86
N ILE A 44 15.28 2.30 -6.88
CA ILE A 44 15.18 3.77 -6.81
C ILE A 44 16.55 4.41 -6.56
N CYS A 45 17.43 3.76 -5.78
CA CYS A 45 18.75 4.26 -5.45
C CYS A 45 19.79 4.02 -6.57
N LEU A 46 19.43 3.35 -7.67
CA LEU A 46 20.36 3.18 -8.81
C LEU A 46 20.64 4.54 -9.48
N PRO A 47 21.91 4.87 -9.74
CA PRO A 47 22.26 6.08 -10.47
C PRO A 47 21.60 6.14 -11.83
N GLY A 48 21.09 7.29 -12.22
CA GLY A 48 20.38 7.46 -13.50
C GLY A 48 21.23 7.13 -14.73
N GLN A 49 22.56 7.21 -14.61
CA GLN A 49 23.52 6.90 -15.67
C GLN A 49 23.69 5.38 -15.93
N GLU A 50 23.34 4.55 -14.96
CA GLU A 50 23.40 3.09 -15.09
C GLU A 50 22.11 2.48 -15.65
N LEU A 51 21.06 3.30 -15.81
CA LEU A 51 19.84 2.82 -16.43
C LEU A 51 20.06 2.69 -17.95
N PRO A 52 19.59 1.59 -18.58
CA PRO A 52 19.67 1.44 -20.03
C PRO A 52 19.08 2.68 -20.72
N THR A 53 19.85 3.25 -21.68
CA THR A 53 19.30 4.30 -22.54
C THR A 53 18.13 3.71 -23.31
N VAL A 54 16.94 4.14 -22.92
CA VAL A 54 15.70 3.69 -23.55
C VAL A 54 15.67 4.30 -24.96
N ASN A 55 15.51 3.46 -25.99
CA ASN A 55 15.36 3.94 -27.38
C ASN A 55 14.35 5.10 -27.41
N ASP A 56 14.58 6.08 -28.28
CA ASP A 56 13.76 7.32 -28.41
C ASP A 56 12.24 7.06 -28.39
N TRP A 57 11.82 5.90 -28.89
CA TRP A 57 10.41 5.50 -28.90
C TRP A 57 9.85 5.19 -27.49
N LEU A 58 10.60 4.49 -26.65
CA LEU A 58 10.18 4.18 -25.26
C LEU A 58 10.23 5.44 -24.36
N GLY A 59 11.16 6.36 -24.63
CA GLY A 59 11.19 7.67 -23.97
C GLY A 59 9.94 8.48 -24.27
N LYS A 60 9.44 8.42 -25.50
CA LYS A 60 8.22 9.11 -25.92
C LYS A 60 6.94 8.63 -25.22
N ILE A 61 6.90 7.40 -24.72
CA ILE A 61 5.74 6.85 -24.00
C ILE A 61 5.90 6.91 -22.49
N TYR A 62 6.89 7.67 -21.99
CA TYR A 62 7.14 7.78 -20.53
C TYR A 62 7.24 6.41 -19.85
N PHE A 63 8.03 5.51 -20.43
CA PHE A 63 8.14 4.12 -19.96
C PHE A 63 8.60 4.02 -18.50
N ASP A 64 9.46 4.94 -18.06
CA ASP A 64 9.87 5.11 -16.66
C ASP A 64 8.66 5.25 -15.72
N LYS A 65 7.67 6.04 -16.07
CA LYS A 65 6.46 6.27 -15.28
C LYS A 65 5.63 4.96 -15.12
N TRP A 66 5.56 4.15 -16.17
CA TRP A 66 4.88 2.85 -16.10
C TRP A 66 5.60 1.87 -15.18
N ILE A 67 6.92 1.94 -15.09
CA ILE A 67 7.70 1.17 -14.12
C ILE A 67 7.31 1.59 -12.69
N HIS A 68 7.25 2.89 -12.40
CA HIS A 68 6.79 3.41 -11.11
C HIS A 68 5.39 2.93 -10.76
N VAL A 69 4.41 3.08 -11.68
CA VAL A 69 3.05 2.54 -11.50
C VAL A 69 3.08 1.06 -11.13
N GLY A 70 3.83 0.24 -11.86
CA GLY A 70 3.92 -1.20 -11.63
C GLY A 70 4.52 -1.55 -10.27
N LEU A 71 5.66 -0.94 -9.94
CA LEU A 71 6.38 -1.18 -8.68
C LEU A 71 5.51 -0.83 -7.46
N PHE A 72 4.85 0.33 -7.48
CA PHE A 72 4.03 0.80 -6.38
C PHE A 72 2.66 0.13 -6.31
N THR A 73 2.11 -0.35 -7.45
CA THR A 73 0.92 -1.21 -7.45
C THR A 73 1.20 -2.52 -6.71
N ILE A 74 2.32 -3.19 -7.05
CA ILE A 74 2.69 -4.45 -6.41
C ILE A 74 3.01 -4.21 -4.93
N LEU A 75 3.74 -3.14 -4.59
CA LEU A 75 4.07 -2.77 -3.22
C LEU A 75 2.82 -2.63 -2.35
N ALA A 76 1.89 -1.78 -2.77
CA ALA A 76 0.65 -1.54 -2.05
C ALA A 76 -0.17 -2.85 -1.92
N PHE A 77 -0.31 -3.60 -3.01
CA PHE A 77 -1.08 -4.83 -3.00
C PHE A 77 -0.50 -5.90 -2.08
N LEU A 78 0.82 -6.09 -2.05
CA LEU A 78 1.47 -7.05 -1.17
C LEU A 78 1.26 -6.73 0.32
N PHE A 79 1.23 -5.45 0.70
CA PHE A 79 0.88 -5.05 2.07
C PHE A 79 -0.62 -5.17 2.37
N MET A 80 -1.49 -4.97 1.39
CA MET A 80 -2.95 -5.14 1.55
C MET A 80 -3.34 -6.62 1.68
N LEU A 81 -2.67 -7.52 0.97
CA LEU A 81 -3.06 -8.92 0.80
C LEU A 81 -3.24 -9.70 2.11
N PRO A 82 -2.36 -9.60 3.14
CA PRO A 82 -2.57 -10.26 4.42
C PRO A 82 -3.84 -9.82 5.14
N LEU A 83 -4.17 -8.53 5.04
CA LEU A 83 -5.36 -7.94 5.64
C LEU A 83 -6.64 -8.39 4.90
N LEU A 84 -6.60 -8.37 3.58
CA LEU A 84 -7.71 -8.81 2.72
C LEU A 84 -8.07 -10.29 2.97
N LYS A 85 -7.06 -11.15 3.16
CA LYS A 85 -7.21 -12.58 3.45
C LYS A 85 -7.49 -12.89 4.92
N SER A 86 -7.46 -11.90 5.80
CA SER A 86 -7.72 -12.07 7.22
C SER A 86 -9.21 -12.28 7.52
N LYS A 87 -9.53 -12.62 8.78
CA LYS A 87 -10.90 -12.71 9.29
C LYS A 87 -11.45 -11.38 9.81
N LEU A 88 -10.80 -10.26 9.52
CA LEU A 88 -11.26 -8.92 9.90
C LEU A 88 -12.63 -8.60 9.27
N PRO A 89 -13.48 -7.81 9.95
CA PRO A 89 -14.69 -7.25 9.36
C PRO A 89 -14.37 -6.42 8.10
N ILE A 90 -15.30 -6.40 7.15
CA ILE A 90 -15.12 -5.71 5.86
C ILE A 90 -14.82 -4.21 6.03
N THR A 91 -15.45 -3.59 7.02
CA THR A 91 -15.25 -2.16 7.36
C THR A 91 -13.83 -1.88 7.83
N GLU A 92 -13.27 -2.77 8.66
CA GLU A 92 -11.88 -2.65 9.11
C GLU A 92 -10.90 -2.90 7.97
N LYS A 93 -11.12 -3.94 7.16
CA LYS A 93 -10.31 -4.19 5.95
C LYS A 93 -10.27 -2.96 5.05
N TRP A 94 -11.44 -2.34 4.81
CA TRP A 94 -11.54 -1.14 4.00
C TRP A 94 -10.71 0.01 4.57
N SER A 95 -10.81 0.25 5.89
CA SER A 95 -10.01 1.27 6.56
C SER A 95 -8.50 1.01 6.41
N TYR A 96 -8.07 -0.24 6.58
CA TYR A 96 -6.64 -0.59 6.47
C TYR A 96 -6.11 -0.45 5.03
N VAL A 97 -6.84 -0.89 4.01
CA VAL A 97 -6.37 -0.78 2.62
C VAL A 97 -6.26 0.66 2.17
N ILE A 98 -7.18 1.55 2.62
CA ILE A 98 -7.05 3.00 2.38
C ILE A 98 -5.78 3.56 3.04
N LYS A 99 -5.53 3.21 4.31
CA LYS A 99 -4.33 3.66 5.03
C LYS A 99 -3.04 3.19 4.33
N ILE A 100 -3.01 1.95 3.82
CA ILE A 100 -1.87 1.43 3.07
C ILE A 100 -1.70 2.19 1.77
N ALA A 101 -2.77 2.47 1.01
CA ALA A 101 -2.68 3.25 -0.23
C ALA A 101 -2.11 4.65 0.03
N ILE A 102 -2.60 5.34 1.07
CA ILE A 102 -2.08 6.65 1.47
C ILE A 102 -0.61 6.55 1.89
N ALA A 103 -0.25 5.58 2.73
CA ALA A 103 1.13 5.38 3.18
C ALA A 103 2.07 5.07 2.00
N THR A 104 1.62 4.30 1.02
CA THR A 104 2.38 4.00 -0.20
C THR A 104 2.59 5.24 -1.05
N SER A 105 1.57 6.11 -1.20
CA SER A 105 1.71 7.39 -1.91
C SER A 105 2.68 8.35 -1.19
N ILE A 106 2.62 8.43 0.16
CA ILE A 106 3.57 9.21 0.96
C ILE A 106 4.98 8.64 0.81
N TRP A 107 5.12 7.32 0.77
CA TRP A 107 6.41 6.67 0.52
C TRP A 107 6.94 7.03 -0.87
N GLY A 108 6.11 7.06 -1.92
CA GLY A 108 6.49 7.54 -3.24
C GLY A 108 7.07 8.96 -3.21
N LEU A 109 6.40 9.89 -2.50
CA LEU A 109 6.95 11.23 -2.30
C LEU A 109 8.32 11.20 -1.58
N THR A 110 8.46 10.32 -0.59
CA THR A 110 9.72 10.16 0.16
C THR A 110 10.82 9.65 -0.76
N THR A 111 10.53 8.73 -1.68
CA THR A 111 11.52 8.21 -2.63
C THR A 111 12.01 9.29 -3.58
N GLU A 112 11.15 10.20 -4.05
CA GLU A 112 11.54 11.35 -4.87
C GLU A 112 12.49 12.31 -4.12
N ILE A 113 12.23 12.51 -2.81
CA ILE A 113 13.12 13.31 -1.95
C ILE A 113 14.48 12.60 -1.80
N ILE A 114 14.48 11.28 -1.58
CA ILE A 114 15.73 10.49 -1.48
C ILE A 114 16.51 10.58 -2.78
N GLN A 115 15.87 10.41 -3.94
CA GLN A 115 16.53 10.53 -5.24
C GLN A 115 17.19 11.88 -5.42
N LYS A 116 16.46 12.96 -5.13
CA LYS A 116 16.98 14.33 -5.28
C LYS A 116 18.24 14.59 -4.45
N PHE A 117 18.30 14.09 -3.22
CA PHE A 117 19.36 14.46 -2.28
C PHE A 117 20.48 13.42 -2.19
N PHE A 118 20.23 12.18 -2.49
CA PHE A 118 21.14 11.07 -2.23
C PHE A 118 21.57 10.28 -3.47
N VAL A 119 20.89 10.47 -4.63
CA VAL A 119 21.20 9.69 -5.83
C VAL A 119 21.83 10.61 -6.91
N PRO A 120 23.12 10.42 -7.25
CA PRO A 120 23.78 11.22 -8.28
C PRO A 120 23.04 11.16 -9.62
N GLY A 121 22.86 12.32 -10.26
CA GLY A 121 22.20 12.42 -11.58
C GLY A 121 20.68 12.28 -11.56
N ARG A 122 20.05 12.24 -10.38
CA ARG A 122 18.58 12.27 -10.23
C ARG A 122 18.09 13.63 -9.75
N SER A 123 16.88 13.98 -10.16
CA SER A 123 16.16 15.17 -9.71
C SER A 123 14.78 14.76 -9.20
N PHE A 124 14.17 15.60 -8.37
CA PHE A 124 12.79 15.42 -7.96
C PHE A 124 11.86 15.52 -9.17
N ASP A 125 11.04 14.50 -9.40
CA ASP A 125 10.02 14.50 -10.47
C ASP A 125 8.62 14.28 -9.89
N ILE A 126 7.78 15.31 -9.98
CA ILE A 126 6.38 15.26 -9.52
C ILE A 126 5.54 14.24 -10.31
N PHE A 127 5.93 13.94 -11.56
CA PHE A 127 5.24 12.95 -12.37
C PHE A 127 5.56 11.52 -11.92
N ASP A 128 6.76 11.26 -11.39
CA ASP A 128 7.12 9.97 -10.80
C ASP A 128 6.32 9.74 -9.53
N TRP A 129 6.23 10.72 -8.64
CA TRP A 129 5.32 10.63 -7.49
C TRP A 129 3.86 10.43 -7.89
N SER A 130 3.40 11.09 -8.96
CA SER A 130 2.04 10.89 -9.47
C SER A 130 1.82 9.48 -9.99
N ALA A 131 2.83 8.88 -10.64
CA ALA A 131 2.82 7.50 -11.09
C ALA A 131 2.78 6.50 -9.91
N ASP A 132 3.56 6.76 -8.86
CA ASP A 132 3.56 5.99 -7.61
C ASP A 132 2.18 6.00 -6.94
N SER A 133 1.58 7.18 -6.87
CA SER A 133 0.24 7.39 -6.30
C SER A 133 -0.84 6.70 -7.13
N LEU A 134 -0.73 6.74 -8.46
CA LEU A 134 -1.59 6.00 -9.37
C LEU A 134 -1.46 4.49 -9.16
N GLY A 135 -0.24 3.98 -8.97
CA GLY A 135 0.00 2.58 -8.63
C GLY A 135 -0.72 2.16 -7.33
N ALA A 136 -0.59 2.97 -6.28
CA ALA A 136 -1.28 2.73 -5.01
C ALA A 136 -2.82 2.75 -5.17
N LEU A 137 -3.35 3.65 -5.99
CA LEU A 137 -4.78 3.74 -6.30
C LEU A 137 -5.27 2.50 -7.07
N ILE A 138 -4.52 2.02 -8.05
CA ILE A 138 -4.83 0.80 -8.81
C ILE A 138 -4.93 -0.39 -7.86
N ALA A 139 -3.96 -0.56 -6.94
CA ALA A 139 -3.99 -1.62 -5.93
C ALA A 139 -5.23 -1.52 -5.03
N LEU A 140 -5.60 -0.30 -4.61
CA LEU A 140 -6.79 -0.05 -3.80
C LEU A 140 -8.07 -0.44 -4.54
N LEU A 141 -8.23 0.01 -5.79
CA LEU A 141 -9.40 -0.28 -6.62
C LEU A 141 -9.53 -1.78 -6.91
N PHE A 142 -8.43 -2.43 -7.26
CA PHE A 142 -8.39 -3.87 -7.46
C PHE A 142 -8.79 -4.62 -6.18
N SER A 143 -8.26 -4.21 -5.03
CA SER A 143 -8.58 -4.79 -3.73
C SER A 143 -10.07 -4.64 -3.40
N LYS A 144 -10.66 -3.48 -3.69
CA LYS A 144 -12.10 -3.23 -3.52
C LYS A 144 -12.93 -4.17 -4.39
N ILE A 145 -12.60 -4.25 -5.67
CA ILE A 145 -13.37 -5.05 -6.63
C ILE A 145 -13.27 -6.54 -6.32
N ARG A 146 -12.08 -7.03 -5.98
CA ARG A 146 -11.82 -8.48 -5.87
C ARG A 146 -12.15 -9.06 -4.49
N PHE A 147 -12.00 -8.27 -3.42
CA PHE A 147 -12.06 -8.78 -2.05
C PHE A 147 -13.09 -8.10 -1.17
N LEU A 148 -13.55 -6.90 -1.50
CA LEU A 148 -14.41 -6.08 -0.64
C LEU A 148 -15.80 -5.82 -1.26
N LYS A 149 -16.10 -6.36 -2.44
CA LYS A 149 -17.50 -6.42 -2.93
C LYS A 149 -18.30 -7.34 -2.04
N LYS A 150 -19.45 -6.83 -1.58
CA LYS A 150 -20.52 -7.64 -0.99
C LYS A 150 -21.20 -8.45 -2.07
#